data_77c8b39b9d152d2ecfff7a39b10cefa0
#
_entry.id   77c8b39b9d152d2ecfff7a39b10cefa0
#
_cell.length_a   1.000
_cell.length_b   1.000
_cell.length_c   1.000
_cell.angle_alpha   90.00
_cell.angle_beta   90.00
_cell.angle_gamma   90.00
#
_symmetry.space_group_name_H-M   'P 1'
#
loop_
_entity.id
_entity.type
_entity.pdbx_description
1 polymer ?
#
loop_
_entity_poly.entity_id
_entity_poly.type
_entity_poly.pdbx_seq_one_letter_code
_entity_poly.pdbx_strand_id
1 'polypeptide(L)'
;MELTLLNLKDAAKICRLQSEQKTAAAKEAVAPELFSLLAGDSEDAKFRRITSPATMRDLNPAMHQRMQQVCFFLFMTTPFGKRIVRVMVDYIVGEGFKPVAEDPQVQEVIDKFWKHPKNNMDEALDTYAVETLVFGELCLPVAVNPVDGFVTLGYVDPQSIDAVEFGLMQTAVSQEITLATAVLLRERVGENGGRRLEIINVDEDVSASTFGELKGDCFYFAINKAKSASRGISELFSLADWIDVFDNMIFDFADRVRLLNSFVWHYIAKGADGPAVTKLRDQVMKSPPRQGGIEVTNDQITIEARTPDLKGGDMENADRVVKNYGLGGAGLPPWFFADAGNTNRATADEMAGPTGKMLTNRQNIFRRMTIKILDFVLEQAVAHGVLPQGANLAYKLQVPDLRVKDMAAAATALQTVANAAGIGEDRGWIRSETAARLFITVMTQIGVEVDPDEYDKAQADKTQRDANQQNNLSPQANLADALKKAEDLKNMAPATGVTQ
;
A
#
# COMPACT_ATOMS: atom_id res chain seq x y z
N MET A 1 0.15 44.53 -57.20
CA MET A 1 -0.57 43.81 -56.11
C MET A 1 -0.63 42.30 -56.31
N GLU A 2 -0.54 41.77 -57.52
CA GLU A 2 -0.53 40.30 -57.78
C GLU A 2 0.80 39.62 -57.47
N LEU A 3 1.92 40.29 -57.55
CA LEU A 3 3.24 39.71 -57.21
C LEU A 3 3.42 39.39 -55.70
N THR A 4 2.73 40.09 -54.82
CA THR A 4 2.78 39.89 -53.35
C THR A 4 1.92 38.73 -52.92
N LEU A 5 0.85 38.38 -53.60
CA LEU A 5 -0.01 37.23 -53.30
C LEU A 5 0.58 35.90 -53.76
N LEU A 6 1.38 35.91 -54.86
CA LEU A 6 2.12 34.72 -55.31
C LEU A 6 3.21 34.36 -54.30
N ASN A 7 3.97 35.30 -53.78
CA ASN A 7 5.00 35.09 -52.78
C ASN A 7 4.46 34.59 -51.42
N LEU A 8 3.26 35.01 -51.01
CA LEU A 8 2.63 34.52 -49.77
C LEU A 8 2.10 33.07 -49.90
N LYS A 9 1.57 32.70 -51.05
CA LYS A 9 1.14 31.32 -51.33
C LYS A 9 2.32 30.36 -51.43
N ASP A 10 3.42 30.78 -52.04
CA ASP A 10 4.64 29.99 -52.11
C ASP A 10 5.33 29.87 -50.75
N ALA A 11 5.37 30.94 -49.95
CA ALA A 11 5.87 30.89 -48.58
C ALA A 11 5.04 29.97 -47.68
N ALA A 12 3.70 30.04 -47.81
CA ALA A 12 2.82 29.13 -47.05
C ALA A 12 2.99 27.66 -47.47
N LYS A 13 3.24 27.41 -48.78
CA LYS A 13 3.51 26.06 -49.28
C LYS A 13 4.84 25.53 -48.83
N ILE A 14 5.89 26.37 -48.78
CA ILE A 14 7.21 26.02 -48.26
C ILE A 14 7.16 25.76 -46.75
N CYS A 15 6.45 26.59 -45.96
CA CYS A 15 6.23 26.31 -44.52
C CYS A 15 5.48 25.01 -44.26
N ARG A 16 4.48 24.70 -45.12
CA ARG A 16 3.72 23.46 -45.01
C ARG A 16 4.58 22.23 -45.35
N LEU A 17 5.37 22.30 -46.42
CA LEU A 17 6.33 21.23 -46.77
C LEU A 17 7.42 21.07 -45.72
N GLN A 18 7.93 22.14 -45.10
CA GLN A 18 8.88 22.07 -44.02
C GLN A 18 8.27 21.52 -42.73
N SER A 19 7.01 21.79 -42.44
CA SER A 19 6.30 21.19 -41.31
C SER A 19 6.01 19.71 -41.56
N GLU A 20 5.66 19.32 -42.76
CA GLU A 20 5.45 17.93 -43.17
C GLU A 20 6.77 17.12 -43.17
N GLN A 21 7.88 17.75 -43.61
CA GLN A 21 9.23 17.13 -43.52
C GLN A 21 9.70 17.00 -42.06
N LYS A 22 9.47 18.01 -41.21
CA LYS A 22 9.79 17.91 -39.79
C LYS A 22 8.95 16.88 -39.08
N THR A 23 7.66 16.76 -39.41
CA THR A 23 6.80 15.71 -38.86
C THR A 23 7.11 14.32 -39.42
N ALA A 24 7.54 14.21 -40.67
CA ALA A 24 8.02 12.96 -41.26
C ALA A 24 9.37 12.53 -40.64
N ALA A 25 10.33 13.45 -40.53
CA ALA A 25 11.61 13.19 -39.87
C ALA A 25 11.46 12.88 -38.37
N ALA A 26 10.53 13.51 -37.66
CA ALA A 26 10.20 13.17 -36.30
C ALA A 26 9.50 11.80 -36.18
N LYS A 27 8.65 11.44 -37.14
CA LYS A 27 8.07 10.11 -37.23
C LYS A 27 9.10 9.04 -37.59
N GLU A 28 10.06 9.37 -38.48
CA GLU A 28 11.13 8.47 -38.90
C GLU A 28 12.18 8.26 -37.81
N ALA A 29 12.46 9.27 -36.97
CA ALA A 29 13.35 9.18 -35.84
C ALA A 29 12.74 8.46 -34.63
N VAL A 30 11.43 8.54 -34.46
CA VAL A 30 10.70 7.94 -33.31
C VAL A 30 10.13 6.55 -33.69
N ALA A 31 9.86 6.30 -34.97
CA ALA A 31 9.21 5.09 -35.45
C ALA A 31 10.01 3.79 -35.21
N PRO A 32 11.33 3.69 -35.45
CA PRO A 32 12.03 2.41 -35.32
C PRO A 32 12.23 1.97 -33.86
N GLU A 33 12.43 2.90 -32.94
CA GLU A 33 12.61 2.54 -31.53
C GLU A 33 11.27 2.30 -30.81
N LEU A 34 10.24 3.07 -31.13
CA LEU A 34 8.91 2.88 -30.56
C LEU A 34 8.19 1.68 -31.22
N PHE A 35 8.41 1.45 -32.52
CA PHE A 35 7.84 0.29 -33.23
C PHE A 35 8.51 -1.02 -32.82
N SER A 36 9.80 -1.01 -32.52
CA SER A 36 10.48 -2.22 -32.00
C SER A 36 10.06 -2.57 -30.57
N LEU A 37 9.52 -1.61 -29.83
CA LEU A 37 8.97 -1.79 -28.48
C LEU A 37 7.47 -2.08 -28.45
N LEU A 38 6.73 -1.67 -29.49
CA LEU A 38 5.27 -1.83 -29.58
C LEU A 38 4.83 -2.86 -30.64
N ALA A 39 5.67 -3.12 -31.65
CA ALA A 39 5.42 -4.15 -32.64
C ALA A 39 6.00 -5.47 -32.13
N GLY A 40 5.21 -6.17 -31.35
CA GLY A 40 5.46 -7.57 -31.01
C GLY A 40 5.33 -8.49 -32.22
N ASP A 41 6.21 -8.36 -33.21
CA ASP A 41 6.15 -9.17 -34.42
C ASP A 41 7.42 -9.98 -34.66
N SER A 42 8.09 -10.39 -33.60
CA SER A 42 9.02 -11.51 -33.67
C SER A 42 8.91 -12.34 -32.40
N GLU A 43 9.04 -13.65 -32.51
CA GLU A 43 9.14 -14.57 -31.37
C GLU A 43 10.25 -14.15 -30.39
N ASP A 44 11.26 -13.46 -30.88
CA ASP A 44 12.33 -12.84 -30.09
C ASP A 44 11.88 -11.69 -29.17
N ALA A 45 10.75 -11.03 -29.43
CA ALA A 45 10.23 -9.98 -28.55
C ALA A 45 9.65 -10.54 -27.24
N LYS A 46 9.31 -11.82 -27.19
CA LYS A 46 8.85 -12.52 -25.98
C LYS A 46 9.99 -12.82 -25.00
N PHE A 47 11.23 -12.83 -25.46
CA PHE A 47 12.40 -13.05 -24.62
C PHE A 47 13.07 -11.72 -24.32
N ARG A 48 13.16 -11.35 -23.04
CA ARG A 48 13.91 -10.17 -22.60
C ARG A 48 15.39 -10.39 -22.99
N ARG A 49 15.86 -9.64 -23.97
CA ARG A 49 17.27 -9.73 -24.41
C ARG A 49 18.19 -9.22 -23.30
N ILE A 50 18.96 -10.11 -22.71
CA ILE A 50 20.01 -9.76 -21.72
C ILE A 50 21.12 -8.92 -22.39
N THR A 51 21.24 -8.99 -23.71
CA THR A 51 22.28 -8.33 -24.53
C THR A 51 21.84 -6.98 -25.11
N SER A 52 20.70 -6.42 -24.70
CA SER A 52 20.33 -5.06 -25.11
C SER A 52 21.35 -4.07 -24.57
N PRO A 53 21.96 -3.19 -25.40
CA PRO A 53 22.95 -2.23 -24.95
C PRO A 53 22.36 -1.10 -24.08
N ALA A 54 21.13 -1.23 -23.63
CA ALA A 54 20.49 -0.27 -22.74
C ALA A 54 21.17 -0.30 -21.37
N THR A 55 22.28 0.39 -21.27
CA THR A 55 22.92 0.82 -20.02
C THR A 55 22.10 1.84 -19.26
N MET A 56 20.85 2.07 -19.67
CA MET A 56 19.96 3.02 -19.02
C MET A 56 19.51 2.46 -17.67
N ARG A 57 19.97 3.11 -16.61
CA ARG A 57 19.55 2.83 -15.22
C ARG A 57 18.11 3.24 -14.95
N ASP A 58 17.61 4.20 -15.71
CA ASP A 58 16.26 4.74 -15.66
C ASP A 58 15.53 4.45 -16.96
N LEU A 59 14.20 4.45 -16.88
CA LEU A 59 13.38 4.52 -18.08
C LEU A 59 13.64 5.85 -18.79
N ASN A 60 13.68 5.82 -20.13
CA ASN A 60 13.70 7.05 -20.93
C ASN A 60 12.52 7.96 -20.48
N PRO A 61 12.69 9.30 -20.40
CA PRO A 61 11.64 10.23 -19.96
C PRO A 61 10.28 10.01 -20.64
N ALA A 62 10.26 9.71 -21.94
CA ALA A 62 9.02 9.40 -22.67
C ALA A 62 8.39 8.07 -22.21
N MET A 63 9.20 7.05 -21.95
CA MET A 63 8.74 5.76 -21.45
C MET A 63 8.25 5.87 -20.00
N HIS A 64 8.94 6.66 -19.18
CA HIS A 64 8.52 6.92 -17.80
C HIS A 64 7.16 7.62 -17.76
N GLN A 65 6.96 8.64 -18.59
CA GLN A 65 5.66 9.31 -18.72
C GLN A 65 4.57 8.34 -19.20
N ARG A 66 4.90 7.50 -20.20
CA ARG A 66 3.96 6.47 -20.68
C ARG A 66 3.59 5.47 -19.60
N MET A 67 4.56 5.02 -18.82
CA MET A 67 4.32 4.17 -17.64
C MET A 67 3.31 4.83 -16.69
N GLN A 68 3.53 6.09 -16.33
CA GLN A 68 2.65 6.82 -15.41
C GLN A 68 1.23 6.94 -15.98
N GLN A 69 1.08 7.26 -17.27
CA GLN A 69 -0.23 7.35 -17.93
C GLN A 69 -0.95 6.00 -17.95
N VAL A 70 -0.26 4.93 -18.30
CA VAL A 70 -0.84 3.56 -18.35
C VAL A 70 -1.23 3.10 -16.94
N CYS A 71 -0.37 3.26 -15.94
CA CYS A 71 -0.67 2.85 -14.58
C CYS A 71 -1.83 3.64 -13.97
N PHE A 72 -1.91 4.95 -14.24
CA PHE A 72 -3.06 5.76 -13.84
C PHE A 72 -4.35 5.31 -14.54
N PHE A 73 -4.28 5.04 -15.84
CA PHE A 73 -5.43 4.51 -16.60
C PHE A 73 -5.91 3.19 -16.01
N LEU A 74 -5.01 2.25 -15.73
CA LEU A 74 -5.35 0.95 -15.13
C LEU A 74 -5.98 1.14 -13.74
N PHE A 75 -5.44 2.01 -12.92
CA PHE A 75 -6.02 2.32 -11.61
C PHE A 75 -7.45 2.87 -11.71
N MET A 76 -7.72 3.74 -12.69
CA MET A 76 -9.03 4.37 -12.86
C MET A 76 -10.07 3.46 -13.52
N THR A 77 -9.66 2.62 -14.48
CA THR A 77 -10.58 1.90 -15.37
C THR A 77 -10.73 0.43 -15.02
N THR A 78 -9.69 -0.22 -14.46
CA THR A 78 -9.73 -1.66 -14.21
C THR A 78 -10.06 -1.97 -12.75
N PRO A 79 -11.04 -2.85 -12.46
CA PRO A 79 -11.36 -3.25 -11.09
C PRO A 79 -10.18 -3.92 -10.39
N PHE A 80 -9.41 -4.70 -11.14
CA PHE A 80 -8.26 -5.46 -10.61
C PHE A 80 -7.10 -4.52 -10.22
N GLY A 81 -6.70 -3.60 -11.10
CA GLY A 81 -5.66 -2.61 -10.83
C GLY A 81 -6.03 -1.69 -9.67
N LYS A 82 -7.29 -1.22 -9.63
CA LYS A 82 -7.81 -0.42 -8.52
C LYS A 82 -7.76 -1.17 -7.19
N ARG A 83 -8.16 -2.44 -7.18
CA ARG A 83 -8.18 -3.25 -5.95
C ARG A 83 -6.79 -3.49 -5.39
N ILE A 84 -5.79 -3.77 -6.26
CA ILE A 84 -4.38 -3.94 -5.84
C ILE A 84 -3.91 -2.72 -5.05
N VAL A 85 -4.06 -1.52 -5.63
CA VAL A 85 -3.61 -0.27 -5.01
C VAL A 85 -4.39 0.00 -3.71
N ARG A 86 -5.72 -0.14 -3.73
CA ARG A 86 -6.54 0.13 -2.54
C ARG A 86 -6.24 -0.80 -1.38
N VAL A 87 -6.08 -2.10 -1.62
CA VAL A 87 -5.66 -3.05 -0.58
C VAL A 87 -4.33 -2.63 0.04
N MET A 88 -3.34 -2.26 -0.79
CA MET A 88 -2.07 -1.78 -0.25
C MET A 88 -2.23 -0.53 0.59
N VAL A 89 -3.02 0.46 0.14
CA VAL A 89 -3.27 1.70 0.89
C VAL A 89 -4.00 1.42 2.20
N ASP A 90 -5.05 0.59 2.17
CA ASP A 90 -5.81 0.20 3.37
C ASP A 90 -4.90 -0.41 4.46
N TYR A 91 -3.89 -1.18 4.06
CA TYR A 91 -2.92 -1.75 5.00
C TYR A 91 -1.79 -0.78 5.39
N ILE A 92 -1.35 0.10 4.49
CA ILE A 92 -0.25 1.05 4.75
C ILE A 92 -0.71 2.18 5.67
N VAL A 93 -1.81 2.82 5.31
CA VAL A 93 -2.35 3.99 6.03
C VAL A 93 -3.37 3.57 7.08
N GLY A 94 -4.26 2.63 6.75
CA GLY A 94 -5.28 2.08 7.64
C GLY A 94 -6.10 3.17 8.34
N GLU A 95 -6.07 3.17 9.67
CA GLU A 95 -6.76 4.17 10.50
C GLU A 95 -6.03 5.53 10.58
N GLY A 96 -4.97 5.71 9.80
CA GLY A 96 -4.14 6.90 9.81
C GLY A 96 -2.95 6.83 10.78
N PHE A 97 -2.04 7.77 10.64
CA PHE A 97 -0.86 7.91 11.50
C PHE A 97 -1.14 8.94 12.60
N LYS A 98 -0.66 8.68 13.80
CA LYS A 98 -0.87 9.58 14.96
C LYS A 98 0.49 9.96 15.54
N PRO A 99 0.95 11.20 15.33
CA PRO A 99 2.15 11.69 15.99
C PRO A 99 1.84 12.08 17.45
N VAL A 100 2.64 11.58 18.39
CA VAL A 100 2.51 11.85 19.81
C VAL A 100 3.86 12.33 20.31
N ALA A 101 3.91 13.58 20.81
CA ALA A 101 5.08 14.18 21.41
C ALA A 101 5.02 14.11 22.95
N GLU A 102 6.18 14.09 23.59
CA GLU A 102 6.29 14.14 25.06
C GLU A 102 6.06 15.56 25.59
N ASP A 103 6.52 16.58 24.84
CA ASP A 103 6.36 17.98 25.20
C ASP A 103 5.01 18.52 24.66
N PRO A 104 4.14 19.08 25.52
CA PRO A 104 2.86 19.65 25.10
C PRO A 104 2.99 20.79 24.07
N GLN A 105 4.04 21.59 24.12
CA GLN A 105 4.26 22.68 23.16
C GLN A 105 4.59 22.12 21.76
N VAL A 106 5.40 21.07 21.72
CA VAL A 106 5.72 20.36 20.48
C VAL A 106 4.48 19.66 19.92
N GLN A 107 3.65 19.06 20.78
CA GLN A 107 2.39 18.47 20.38
C GLN A 107 1.43 19.49 19.77
N GLU A 108 1.34 20.69 20.32
CA GLU A 108 0.50 21.76 19.78
C GLU A 108 0.93 22.19 18.37
N VAL A 109 2.24 22.30 18.11
CA VAL A 109 2.77 22.61 16.78
C VAL A 109 2.45 21.50 15.79
N ILE A 110 2.64 20.22 16.18
CA ILE A 110 2.29 19.07 15.36
C ILE A 110 0.79 19.05 15.06
N ASP A 111 -0.06 19.24 16.06
CA ASP A 111 -1.51 19.22 15.90
C ASP A 111 -2.00 20.37 15.00
N LYS A 112 -1.41 21.55 15.13
CA LYS A 112 -1.70 22.70 14.27
C LYS A 112 -1.36 22.40 12.81
N PHE A 113 -0.19 21.81 12.54
CA PHE A 113 0.20 21.40 11.19
C PHE A 113 -0.71 20.30 10.64
N TRP A 114 -0.97 19.27 11.44
CA TRP A 114 -1.69 18.05 11.05
C TRP A 114 -3.15 18.32 10.70
N LYS A 115 -3.84 19.08 11.55
CA LYS A 115 -5.29 19.36 11.42
C LYS A 115 -5.59 20.61 10.59
N HIS A 116 -4.58 21.35 10.13
CA HIS A 116 -4.82 22.56 9.37
C HIS A 116 -5.51 22.25 8.03
N PRO A 117 -6.59 23.00 7.65
CA PRO A 117 -7.38 22.68 6.45
C PRO A 117 -6.61 22.62 5.12
N LYS A 118 -5.47 23.31 5.01
CA LYS A 118 -4.61 23.27 3.83
C LYS A 118 -3.79 21.98 3.76
N ASN A 119 -3.37 21.43 4.89
CA ASN A 119 -2.55 20.24 4.96
C ASN A 119 -3.40 18.99 5.11
N ASN A 120 -4.41 19.03 6.03
CA ASN A 120 -5.37 17.97 6.32
C ASN A 120 -4.75 16.56 6.22
N MET A 121 -3.74 16.32 7.06
CA MET A 121 -2.87 15.15 6.93
C MET A 121 -3.62 13.82 7.07
N ASP A 122 -4.74 13.82 7.78
CA ASP A 122 -5.56 12.60 7.94
C ASP A 122 -6.14 12.11 6.60
N GLU A 123 -6.57 13.02 5.73
CA GLU A 123 -7.04 12.68 4.37
C GLU A 123 -5.90 12.65 3.35
N ALA A 124 -4.92 13.55 3.52
CA ALA A 124 -3.82 13.69 2.59
C ALA A 124 -2.95 12.42 2.52
N LEU A 125 -2.74 11.74 3.64
CA LEU A 125 -1.93 10.51 3.68
C LEU A 125 -2.48 9.39 2.80
N ASP A 126 -3.80 9.18 2.77
CA ASP A 126 -4.44 8.22 1.87
C ASP A 126 -4.18 8.58 0.41
N THR A 127 -4.39 9.84 0.07
CA THR A 127 -4.16 10.34 -1.28
C THR A 127 -2.69 10.24 -1.68
N TYR A 128 -1.75 10.63 -0.80
CA TYR A 128 -0.31 10.52 -1.05
C TYR A 128 0.13 9.06 -1.21
N ALA A 129 -0.49 8.13 -0.47
CA ALA A 129 -0.21 6.73 -0.64
C ALA A 129 -0.70 6.21 -2.01
N VAL A 130 -1.91 6.57 -2.42
CA VAL A 130 -2.41 6.23 -3.76
C VAL A 130 -1.48 6.78 -4.85
N GLU A 131 -1.16 8.08 -4.79
CA GLU A 131 -0.27 8.74 -5.75
C GLU A 131 1.09 8.05 -5.84
N THR A 132 1.69 7.78 -4.68
CA THR A 132 3.01 7.13 -4.62
C THR A 132 2.98 5.72 -5.22
N LEU A 133 1.94 4.93 -4.98
CA LEU A 133 1.82 3.58 -5.51
C LEU A 133 1.51 3.58 -7.02
N VAL A 134 0.68 4.52 -7.48
CA VAL A 134 0.26 4.62 -8.88
C VAL A 134 1.36 5.21 -9.78
N PHE A 135 2.02 6.27 -9.33
CA PHE A 135 3.05 6.94 -10.15
C PHE A 135 4.48 6.51 -9.83
N GLY A 136 4.69 5.88 -8.67
CA GLY A 136 6.02 5.47 -8.19
C GLY A 136 6.77 6.58 -7.47
N GLU A 137 6.27 7.80 -7.48
CA GLU A 137 6.92 8.98 -6.90
C GLU A 137 5.91 10.00 -6.41
N LEU A 138 6.34 10.85 -5.47
CA LEU A 138 5.56 11.91 -4.86
C LEU A 138 6.46 13.13 -4.66
N CYS A 139 6.02 14.30 -5.12
CA CYS A 139 6.71 15.57 -4.93
C CYS A 139 5.78 16.56 -4.24
N LEU A 140 6.18 17.02 -3.06
CA LEU A 140 5.43 17.94 -2.21
C LEU A 140 6.24 19.22 -2.04
N PRO A 141 5.97 20.28 -2.81
CA PRO A 141 6.53 21.61 -2.57
C PRO A 141 6.10 22.13 -1.21
N VAL A 142 6.96 22.90 -0.58
CA VAL A 142 6.75 23.43 0.75
C VAL A 142 6.68 24.95 0.67
N ALA A 143 5.71 25.53 1.36
CA ALA A 143 5.64 26.96 1.61
C ALA A 143 5.74 27.21 3.12
N VAL A 144 6.78 27.92 3.54
CA VAL A 144 6.99 28.31 4.93
C VAL A 144 6.54 29.75 5.12
N ASN A 145 5.70 30.02 6.10
CA ASN A 145 5.29 31.36 6.45
C ASN A 145 6.45 32.09 7.17
N PRO A 146 6.94 33.20 6.66
CA PRO A 146 8.10 33.90 7.22
C PRO A 146 7.87 34.51 8.62
N VAL A 147 6.61 34.59 9.09
CA VAL A 147 6.28 35.20 10.38
C VAL A 147 6.31 34.19 11.53
N ASP A 148 5.69 33.03 11.32
CA ASP A 148 5.49 32.01 12.35
C ASP A 148 6.08 30.64 11.98
N GLY A 149 6.80 30.52 10.84
CA GLY A 149 7.38 29.27 10.39
C GLY A 149 6.36 28.19 10.05
N PHE A 150 5.07 28.54 9.93
CA PHE A 150 4.04 27.56 9.62
C PHE A 150 4.25 26.96 8.22
N VAL A 151 4.30 25.64 8.17
CA VAL A 151 4.56 24.87 6.94
C VAL A 151 3.25 24.48 6.26
N THR A 152 3.15 24.76 4.97
CA THR A 152 2.05 24.30 4.11
C THR A 152 2.63 23.42 3.01
N LEU A 153 2.06 22.24 2.83
CA LEU A 153 2.43 21.32 1.77
C LEU A 153 1.62 21.61 0.50
N GLY A 154 2.32 21.65 -0.64
CA GLY A 154 1.73 21.66 -1.97
C GLY A 154 1.79 20.27 -2.60
N TYR A 155 1.36 20.18 -3.85
CA TYR A 155 1.44 18.97 -4.65
C TYR A 155 1.92 19.31 -6.08
N VAL A 156 2.81 18.48 -6.59
CA VAL A 156 3.27 18.52 -7.99
C VAL A 156 2.88 17.21 -8.65
N ASP A 157 2.15 17.29 -9.75
CA ASP A 157 1.81 16.13 -10.57
C ASP A 157 3.10 15.44 -11.05
N PRO A 158 3.32 14.17 -10.72
CA PRO A 158 4.50 13.41 -11.15
C PRO A 158 4.70 13.40 -12.67
N GLN A 159 3.63 13.50 -13.45
CA GLN A 159 3.70 13.62 -14.92
C GLN A 159 4.33 14.93 -15.39
N SER A 160 4.35 15.97 -14.54
CA SER A 160 5.00 17.25 -14.84
C SER A 160 6.50 17.25 -14.52
N ILE A 161 7.02 16.22 -13.86
CA ILE A 161 8.43 16.09 -13.57
C ILE A 161 9.18 15.63 -14.82
N ASP A 162 10.20 16.37 -15.21
CA ASP A 162 11.05 16.04 -16.35
C ASP A 162 12.22 15.14 -15.92
N ALA A 163 13.00 15.60 -14.95
CA ALA A 163 14.16 14.87 -14.44
C ALA A 163 14.39 15.15 -12.95
N VAL A 164 15.20 14.30 -12.33
CA VAL A 164 15.73 14.51 -10.98
C VAL A 164 17.25 14.65 -11.10
N GLU A 165 17.76 15.77 -10.62
CA GLU A 165 19.20 16.05 -10.60
C GLU A 165 19.86 15.38 -9.39
N PHE A 166 21.10 14.93 -9.59
CA PHE A 166 21.95 14.39 -8.54
C PHE A 166 23.17 15.26 -8.34
N GLY A 167 23.43 15.61 -7.10
CA GLY A 167 24.68 16.23 -6.70
C GLY A 167 25.73 15.17 -6.37
N LEU A 168 26.98 15.47 -6.71
CA LEU A 168 28.15 14.71 -6.28
C LEU A 168 28.65 15.34 -4.98
N MET A 169 28.56 14.62 -3.88
CA MET A 169 29.11 15.02 -2.62
C MET A 169 30.51 14.41 -2.47
N GLN A 170 31.52 15.25 -2.34
CA GLN A 170 32.90 14.81 -2.05
C GLN A 170 33.05 14.62 -0.55
N THR A 171 33.16 13.38 -0.11
CA THR A 171 33.57 13.10 1.28
C THR A 171 35.10 13.12 1.39
N ALA A 172 35.60 13.41 2.60
CA ALA A 172 37.06 13.46 2.88
C ALA A 172 37.82 12.17 2.54
N VAL A 173 37.14 11.10 2.17
CA VAL A 173 37.68 9.77 1.84
C VAL A 173 37.51 9.42 0.35
N SER A 174 37.40 10.40 -0.54
CA SER A 174 37.32 10.22 -2.01
C SER A 174 36.20 9.33 -2.56
N GLN A 175 35.15 9.06 -1.80
CA GLN A 175 33.96 8.38 -2.33
C GLN A 175 32.91 9.40 -2.77
N GLU A 176 32.58 9.39 -4.06
CA GLU A 176 31.47 10.18 -4.61
C GLU A 176 30.15 9.61 -4.11
N ILE A 177 29.43 10.37 -3.28
CA ILE A 177 28.06 10.03 -2.88
C ILE A 177 27.10 10.79 -3.79
N THR A 178 26.23 10.07 -4.47
CA THR A 178 25.21 10.64 -5.34
C THR A 178 23.91 10.83 -4.54
N LEU A 179 23.52 12.07 -4.31
CA LEU A 179 22.25 12.43 -3.64
C LEU A 179 21.35 13.16 -4.64
N ALA A 180 20.04 12.90 -4.56
CA ALA A 180 19.06 13.68 -5.32
C ALA A 180 19.01 15.08 -4.73
N THR A 181 19.30 16.10 -5.54
CA THR A 181 19.42 17.50 -5.09
C THR A 181 18.27 18.36 -5.56
N ALA A 182 17.72 18.13 -6.76
CA ALA A 182 16.64 18.93 -7.27
C ALA A 182 15.71 18.15 -8.20
N VAL A 183 14.46 18.61 -8.28
CA VAL A 183 13.44 18.15 -9.21
C VAL A 183 13.28 19.21 -10.29
N LEU A 184 13.42 18.81 -11.55
CA LEU A 184 13.16 19.65 -12.71
C LEU A 184 11.74 19.42 -13.18
N LEU A 185 10.97 20.49 -13.28
CA LEU A 185 9.63 20.48 -13.85
C LEU A 185 9.68 20.87 -15.31
N ARG A 186 8.79 20.27 -16.12
CA ARG A 186 8.64 20.61 -17.52
C ARG A 186 8.18 22.05 -17.69
N GLU A 187 8.62 22.68 -18.77
CA GLU A 187 8.12 23.99 -19.16
C GLU A 187 6.60 23.95 -19.39
N ARG A 188 5.89 24.88 -18.76
CA ARG A 188 4.51 25.15 -19.14
C ARG A 188 4.49 26.08 -20.38
N VAL A 189 3.52 25.86 -21.24
CA VAL A 189 3.31 26.72 -22.42
C VAL A 189 3.16 28.19 -21.98
N GLY A 190 4.16 29.04 -22.33
CA GLY A 190 4.19 30.45 -21.98
C GLY A 190 5.16 30.85 -20.86
N GLU A 191 5.86 29.94 -20.23
CA GLU A 191 6.96 30.23 -19.30
C GLU A 191 8.29 29.90 -19.97
N ASN A 192 9.26 30.81 -19.87
CA ASN A 192 10.61 30.59 -20.36
C ASN A 192 11.45 29.93 -19.26
N GLY A 193 11.66 28.63 -19.37
CA GLY A 193 12.51 27.84 -18.48
C GLY A 193 11.74 26.94 -17.51
N GLY A 194 12.13 25.67 -17.41
CA GLY A 194 11.59 24.72 -16.44
C GLY A 194 11.88 25.17 -15.00
N ARG A 195 10.90 25.00 -14.11
CA ARG A 195 11.10 25.29 -12.67
C ARG A 195 11.97 24.22 -12.06
N ARG A 196 13.01 24.65 -11.33
CA ARG A 196 13.88 23.80 -10.52
C ARG A 196 13.45 23.95 -9.06
N LEU A 197 13.14 22.83 -8.42
CA LEU A 197 12.80 22.75 -7.00
C LEU A 197 13.90 21.99 -6.27
N GLU A 198 14.51 22.62 -5.27
CA GLU A 198 15.51 21.97 -4.44
C GLU A 198 14.88 20.97 -3.48
N ILE A 199 15.44 19.77 -3.43
CA ILE A 199 14.93 18.72 -2.55
C ILE A 199 15.39 19.01 -1.12
N ILE A 200 14.47 19.00 -0.17
CA ILE A 200 14.78 19.17 1.24
C ILE A 200 15.68 18.02 1.71
N ASN A 201 16.92 18.35 1.98
CA ASN A 201 17.94 17.48 2.54
C ASN A 201 18.64 18.20 3.70
N VAL A 202 19.39 17.43 4.47
CA VAL A 202 20.28 18.00 5.49
C VAL A 202 21.36 18.80 4.75
N ASP A 203 21.48 20.09 5.07
CA ASP A 203 22.56 20.94 4.56
C ASP A 203 23.85 20.49 5.23
N GLU A 204 24.68 19.78 4.49
CA GLU A 204 25.93 19.25 4.98
C GLU A 204 27.06 20.24 4.78
N ASP A 205 27.16 21.22 5.63
CA ASP A 205 28.46 21.74 5.96
C ASP A 205 29.18 20.70 6.85
N VAL A 206 29.98 19.86 6.21
CA VAL A 206 30.70 18.71 6.81
C VAL A 206 31.63 19.13 7.95
N SER A 207 31.81 20.42 8.18
CA SER A 207 32.62 21.02 9.25
C SER A 207 31.90 21.27 10.57
N ALA A 208 30.56 21.21 10.57
CA ALA A 208 29.78 21.46 11.80
C ALA A 208 29.38 20.11 12.44
N SER A 209 29.81 19.89 13.65
CA SER A 209 29.44 18.75 14.51
C SER A 209 27.97 18.77 14.97
N THR A 210 27.15 19.61 14.39
CA THR A 210 25.72 19.74 14.62
C THR A 210 24.98 19.20 13.39
N PHE A 211 23.94 18.43 13.61
CA PHE A 211 23.01 17.99 12.55
C PHE A 211 22.60 19.22 11.73
N GLY A 212 22.92 19.23 10.43
CA GLY A 212 22.68 20.37 9.56
C GLY A 212 21.17 20.67 9.43
N GLU A 213 20.84 21.93 9.20
CA GLU A 213 19.47 22.38 8.97
C GLU A 213 18.89 21.75 7.70
N LEU A 214 17.60 21.38 7.75
CA LEU A 214 16.87 20.91 6.58
C LEU A 214 16.52 22.10 5.66
N LYS A 215 17.10 22.15 4.48
CA LYS A 215 16.87 23.22 3.49
C LYS A 215 16.41 22.66 2.17
N GLY A 216 15.57 23.42 1.48
CA GLY A 216 15.04 23.10 0.16
C GLY A 216 13.61 23.57 -0.04
N ASP A 217 13.10 23.35 -1.25
CA ASP A 217 11.77 23.82 -1.70
C ASP A 217 10.72 22.69 -1.72
N CYS A 218 11.13 21.42 -1.75
CA CYS A 218 10.20 20.31 -1.87
C CYS A 218 10.70 19.03 -1.22
N PHE A 219 9.76 18.21 -0.77
CA PHE A 219 10.02 16.80 -0.50
C PHE A 219 9.84 15.99 -1.78
N TYR A 220 10.80 15.13 -2.08
CA TYR A 220 10.71 14.17 -3.17
C TYR A 220 10.90 12.76 -2.63
N PHE A 221 9.89 11.92 -2.86
CA PHE A 221 9.88 10.53 -2.47
C PHE A 221 9.69 9.65 -3.69
N ALA A 222 10.41 8.55 -3.75
CA ALA A 222 10.33 7.61 -4.86
C ALA A 222 10.43 6.17 -4.35
N ILE A 223 9.57 5.30 -4.89
CA ILE A 223 9.52 3.87 -4.55
C ILE A 223 9.95 3.01 -5.72
N ASN A 224 10.15 1.73 -5.47
CA ASN A 224 10.48 0.70 -6.48
C ASN A 224 11.67 1.07 -7.38
N LYS A 225 12.67 1.75 -6.82
CA LYS A 225 13.87 2.12 -7.56
C LYS A 225 15.13 1.47 -6.99
N ALA A 226 16.07 1.16 -7.86
CA ALA A 226 17.43 0.83 -7.44
C ALA A 226 18.13 2.10 -6.90
N LYS A 227 19.16 1.94 -6.05
CA LYS A 227 19.90 3.10 -5.52
C LYS A 227 20.49 3.97 -6.64
N SER A 228 20.85 3.34 -7.77
CA SER A 228 21.39 3.99 -8.95
C SER A 228 20.37 4.65 -9.87
N ALA A 229 19.06 4.40 -9.66
CA ALA A 229 18.00 4.98 -10.46
C ALA A 229 17.56 6.33 -9.88
N SER A 230 17.16 7.27 -10.73
CA SER A 230 16.76 8.62 -10.33
C SER A 230 15.27 8.70 -9.99
N ARG A 231 14.44 8.01 -10.76
CA ARG A 231 12.98 8.10 -10.69
C ARG A 231 12.36 6.82 -10.14
N GLY A 232 11.22 6.96 -9.49
CA GLY A 232 10.44 5.85 -8.98
C GLY A 232 9.62 5.13 -10.06
N ILE A 233 9.23 3.91 -9.80
CA ILE A 233 8.43 3.08 -10.70
C ILE A 233 7.11 2.71 -10.02
N SER A 234 6.00 2.80 -10.78
CA SER A 234 4.68 2.42 -10.32
C SER A 234 4.64 0.96 -9.84
N GLU A 235 3.85 0.70 -8.80
CA GLU A 235 3.55 -0.66 -8.33
C GLU A 235 2.80 -1.48 -9.39
N LEU A 236 2.00 -0.81 -10.23
CA LEU A 236 1.24 -1.46 -11.30
C LEU A 236 2.05 -1.73 -12.57
N PHE A 237 3.25 -1.15 -12.72
CA PHE A 237 3.99 -1.23 -13.97
C PHE A 237 4.35 -2.66 -14.39
N SER A 238 4.83 -3.48 -13.45
CA SER A 238 5.15 -4.88 -13.72
C SER A 238 3.93 -5.76 -13.95
N LEU A 239 2.76 -5.27 -13.59
CA LEU A 239 1.48 -5.98 -13.66
C LEU A 239 0.62 -5.52 -14.84
N ALA A 240 0.99 -4.42 -15.51
CA ALA A 240 0.17 -3.75 -16.50
C ALA A 240 -0.31 -4.69 -17.61
N ASP A 241 0.61 -5.43 -18.22
CA ASP A 241 0.31 -6.37 -19.29
C ASP A 241 -0.59 -7.54 -18.80
N TRP A 242 -0.38 -7.98 -17.56
CA TRP A 242 -1.17 -9.08 -16.97
C TRP A 242 -2.57 -8.65 -16.57
N ILE A 243 -2.76 -7.41 -16.16
CA ILE A 243 -4.08 -6.83 -15.91
C ILE A 243 -4.87 -6.74 -17.22
N ASP A 244 -4.23 -6.29 -18.29
CA ASP A 244 -4.85 -6.18 -19.61
C ASP A 244 -5.23 -7.58 -20.16
N VAL A 245 -4.32 -8.56 -20.05
CA VAL A 245 -4.62 -9.97 -20.44
C VAL A 245 -5.78 -10.53 -19.63
N PHE A 246 -5.83 -10.26 -18.33
CA PHE A 246 -6.90 -10.71 -17.45
C PHE A 246 -8.26 -10.11 -17.86
N ASP A 247 -8.31 -8.80 -18.06
CA ASP A 247 -9.54 -8.11 -18.46
C ASP A 247 -10.04 -8.60 -19.81
N ASN A 248 -9.16 -8.75 -20.81
CA ASN A 248 -9.51 -9.30 -22.13
C ASN A 248 -10.06 -10.73 -22.01
N MET A 249 -9.44 -11.58 -21.19
CA MET A 249 -9.91 -12.94 -20.97
C MET A 249 -11.31 -12.98 -20.35
N ILE A 250 -11.62 -12.10 -19.42
CA ILE A 250 -12.95 -12.00 -18.80
C ILE A 250 -13.98 -11.50 -19.81
N PHE A 251 -13.65 -10.53 -20.67
CA PHE A 251 -14.53 -10.07 -21.75
C PHE A 251 -14.81 -11.17 -22.77
N ASP A 252 -13.79 -11.89 -23.21
CA ASP A 252 -13.94 -13.03 -24.13
C ASP A 252 -14.83 -14.13 -23.53
N PHE A 253 -14.69 -14.38 -22.24
CA PHE A 253 -15.57 -15.32 -21.54
C PHE A 253 -17.03 -14.84 -21.48
N ALA A 254 -17.24 -13.57 -21.16
CA ALA A 254 -18.57 -12.97 -21.14
C ALA A 254 -19.25 -13.05 -22.52
N ASP A 255 -18.50 -12.80 -23.59
CA ASP A 255 -19.01 -12.95 -24.96
C ASP A 255 -19.30 -14.40 -25.32
N ARG A 256 -18.48 -15.36 -24.90
CA ARG A 256 -18.80 -16.80 -25.04
C ARG A 256 -20.08 -17.17 -24.32
N VAL A 257 -20.26 -16.75 -23.05
CA VAL A 257 -21.50 -17.00 -22.29
C VAL A 257 -22.71 -16.43 -23.03
N ARG A 258 -22.57 -15.25 -23.62
CA ARG A 258 -23.62 -14.59 -24.40
C ARG A 258 -23.96 -15.34 -25.67
N LEU A 259 -22.95 -15.89 -26.38
CA LEU A 259 -23.14 -16.70 -27.57
C LEU A 259 -23.75 -18.07 -27.25
N LEU A 260 -23.50 -18.64 -26.09
CA LEU A 260 -24.07 -19.91 -25.66
C LEU A 260 -25.56 -19.85 -25.34
N ASN A 261 -26.07 -18.69 -24.97
CA ASN A 261 -27.50 -18.49 -24.83
C ASN A 261 -28.21 -18.42 -26.18
N SER A 262 -27.46 -18.39 -27.30
CA SER A 262 -27.93 -18.51 -28.65
C SER A 262 -27.58 -19.90 -29.16
N PHE A 263 -28.52 -20.84 -29.15
CA PHE A 263 -28.33 -22.12 -29.81
C PHE A 263 -28.44 -21.95 -31.32
N VAL A 264 -27.60 -22.68 -32.03
CA VAL A 264 -27.62 -22.72 -33.50
C VAL A 264 -28.36 -23.97 -33.94
N TRP A 265 -29.42 -23.80 -34.73
CA TRP A 265 -30.09 -24.90 -35.36
C TRP A 265 -29.21 -25.43 -36.49
N HIS A 266 -28.80 -26.68 -36.41
CA HIS A 266 -28.03 -27.37 -37.42
C HIS A 266 -28.96 -28.30 -38.23
N TYR A 267 -29.20 -27.94 -39.47
CA TYR A 267 -30.01 -28.71 -40.40
C TYR A 267 -29.08 -29.61 -41.20
N ILE A 268 -29.24 -30.91 -41.06
CA ILE A 268 -28.48 -31.93 -41.80
C ILE A 268 -29.42 -32.53 -42.86
N ALA A 269 -29.19 -32.23 -44.14
CA ALA A 269 -29.92 -32.81 -45.24
C ALA A 269 -29.09 -33.94 -45.88
N LYS A 270 -29.50 -35.20 -45.68
CA LYS A 270 -28.81 -36.37 -46.22
C LYS A 270 -29.08 -36.51 -47.72
N GLY A 271 -28.02 -36.58 -48.54
CA GLY A 271 -28.12 -36.79 -50.00
C GLY A 271 -28.55 -35.55 -50.77
N ALA A 272 -28.52 -34.34 -50.17
CA ALA A 272 -28.88 -33.11 -50.87
C ALA A 272 -27.67 -32.52 -51.60
N ASP A 273 -27.88 -32.11 -52.86
CA ASP A 273 -26.89 -31.38 -53.64
C ASP A 273 -26.77 -29.93 -53.17
N GLY A 274 -25.65 -29.21 -53.48
CA GLY A 274 -25.40 -27.83 -53.11
C GLY A 274 -26.57 -26.88 -53.38
N PRO A 275 -27.25 -26.94 -54.54
CA PRO A 275 -28.45 -26.13 -54.81
C PRO A 275 -29.63 -26.40 -53.88
N ALA A 276 -29.82 -27.69 -53.48
CA ALA A 276 -30.88 -28.07 -52.54
C ALA A 276 -30.61 -27.57 -51.14
N VAL A 277 -29.37 -27.61 -50.67
CA VAL A 277 -28.94 -27.02 -49.37
C VAL A 277 -29.16 -25.53 -49.38
N THR A 278 -28.86 -24.82 -50.47
CA THR A 278 -29.07 -23.39 -50.59
C THR A 278 -30.55 -23.03 -50.52
N LYS A 279 -31.43 -23.81 -51.21
CA LYS A 279 -32.89 -23.63 -51.13
C LYS A 279 -33.43 -23.85 -49.71
N LEU A 280 -32.95 -24.88 -49.01
CA LEU A 280 -33.32 -25.18 -47.64
C LEU A 280 -32.90 -24.03 -46.71
N ARG A 281 -31.66 -23.53 -46.85
CA ARG A 281 -31.19 -22.36 -46.10
C ARG A 281 -32.09 -21.15 -46.32
N ASP A 282 -32.42 -20.83 -47.55
CA ASP A 282 -33.25 -19.67 -47.90
C ASP A 282 -34.69 -19.80 -47.37
N GLN A 283 -35.22 -21.04 -47.30
CA GLN A 283 -36.51 -21.34 -46.69
C GLN A 283 -36.48 -21.13 -45.17
N VAL A 284 -35.46 -21.64 -44.45
CA VAL A 284 -35.28 -21.49 -43.01
C VAL A 284 -35.05 -20.04 -42.64
N MET A 285 -34.29 -19.29 -43.43
CA MET A 285 -34.07 -17.86 -43.20
C MET A 285 -35.35 -17.02 -43.38
N LYS A 286 -36.26 -17.41 -44.25
CA LYS A 286 -37.55 -16.72 -44.42
C LYS A 286 -38.55 -17.01 -43.29
N SER A 287 -38.46 -18.19 -42.70
CA SER A 287 -39.34 -18.61 -41.60
C SER A 287 -38.53 -19.34 -40.55
N PRO A 288 -37.80 -18.59 -39.70
CA PRO A 288 -37.02 -19.19 -38.62
C PRO A 288 -37.92 -19.93 -37.63
N PRO A 289 -37.46 -21.04 -37.02
CA PRO A 289 -38.22 -21.80 -36.06
C PRO A 289 -38.55 -20.91 -34.85
N ARG A 290 -39.84 -20.91 -34.44
CA ARG A 290 -40.29 -20.16 -33.27
C ARG A 290 -39.98 -20.95 -31.99
N GLN A 291 -39.66 -20.24 -30.93
CA GLN A 291 -39.49 -20.87 -29.60
C GLN A 291 -40.77 -21.68 -29.26
N GLY A 292 -40.60 -22.98 -28.97
CA GLY A 292 -41.70 -23.85 -28.62
C GLY A 292 -42.57 -24.32 -29.82
N GLY A 293 -42.14 -24.04 -31.06
CA GLY A 293 -42.82 -24.54 -32.26
C GLY A 293 -42.58 -26.03 -32.47
N ILE A 294 -43.59 -26.73 -33.00
CA ILE A 294 -43.47 -28.13 -33.46
C ILE A 294 -43.00 -28.10 -34.89
N GLU A 295 -41.87 -28.73 -35.17
CA GLU A 295 -41.30 -28.87 -36.50
C GLU A 295 -41.42 -30.33 -36.91
N VAL A 296 -41.99 -30.59 -38.08
CA VAL A 296 -42.15 -31.94 -38.64
C VAL A 296 -41.16 -32.11 -39.78
N THR A 297 -40.25 -33.05 -39.64
CA THR A 297 -39.21 -33.35 -40.63
C THR A 297 -39.39 -34.79 -41.17
N ASN A 298 -38.83 -35.05 -42.35
CA ASN A 298 -38.76 -36.42 -42.94
C ASN A 298 -37.39 -37.04 -42.60
N ASP A 299 -37.21 -38.31 -42.89
CA ASP A 299 -35.97 -39.08 -42.63
C ASP A 299 -34.71 -38.50 -43.29
N GLN A 300 -34.86 -37.58 -44.23
CA GLN A 300 -33.74 -36.96 -44.95
C GLN A 300 -33.22 -35.69 -44.29
N ILE A 301 -34.01 -35.06 -43.39
CA ILE A 301 -33.63 -33.81 -42.71
C ILE A 301 -33.59 -34.08 -41.21
N THR A 302 -32.42 -33.98 -40.63
CA THR A 302 -32.25 -34.04 -39.17
C THR A 302 -31.97 -32.63 -38.66
N ILE A 303 -32.70 -32.21 -37.62
CA ILE A 303 -32.52 -30.90 -36.98
C ILE A 303 -31.90 -31.14 -35.60
N GLU A 304 -30.74 -30.63 -35.38
CA GLU A 304 -30.04 -30.70 -34.12
C GLU A 304 -29.85 -29.30 -33.56
N ALA A 305 -30.23 -29.09 -32.31
CA ALA A 305 -29.82 -27.91 -31.61
C ALA A 305 -28.39 -28.12 -31.13
N ARG A 306 -27.44 -27.43 -31.73
CA ARG A 306 -26.05 -27.41 -31.24
C ARG A 306 -25.82 -26.25 -30.33
N THR A 307 -25.59 -26.56 -29.09
CA THR A 307 -25.02 -25.61 -28.13
C THR A 307 -23.49 -25.79 -28.12
N PRO A 308 -22.72 -24.75 -28.35
CA PRO A 308 -21.26 -24.84 -28.17
C PRO A 308 -20.93 -25.28 -26.73
N ASP A 309 -19.97 -26.16 -26.57
CA ASP A 309 -19.50 -26.56 -25.25
C ASP A 309 -18.61 -25.44 -24.67
N LEU A 310 -18.94 -24.95 -23.50
CA LEU A 310 -18.20 -23.88 -22.84
C LEU A 310 -16.81 -24.26 -22.39
N LYS A 311 -16.57 -25.56 -22.14
CA LYS A 311 -15.35 -25.99 -21.44
C LYS A 311 -15.02 -25.11 -20.21
N GLY A 312 -16.02 -24.90 -19.36
CA GLY A 312 -15.93 -24.00 -18.22
C GLY A 312 -14.76 -24.32 -17.27
N GLY A 313 -14.41 -25.60 -17.13
CA GLY A 313 -13.27 -26.03 -16.34
C GLY A 313 -11.90 -25.56 -16.87
N ASP A 314 -11.74 -25.44 -18.19
CA ASP A 314 -10.51 -24.91 -18.79
C ASP A 314 -10.36 -23.41 -18.49
N MET A 315 -11.49 -22.70 -18.51
CA MET A 315 -11.51 -21.27 -18.19
C MET A 315 -11.21 -20.98 -16.72
N GLU A 316 -11.77 -21.75 -15.79
CA GLU A 316 -11.47 -21.63 -14.35
C GLU A 316 -9.98 -21.82 -14.06
N ASN A 317 -9.36 -22.79 -14.73
CA ASN A 317 -7.92 -23.01 -14.58
C ASN A 317 -7.09 -21.86 -15.17
N ALA A 318 -7.48 -21.32 -16.33
CA ALA A 318 -6.80 -20.17 -16.96
C ALA A 318 -6.93 -18.91 -16.09
N ASP A 319 -8.13 -18.60 -15.60
CA ASP A 319 -8.41 -17.51 -14.68
C ASP A 319 -7.49 -17.58 -13.44
N ARG A 320 -7.45 -18.76 -12.83
CA ARG A 320 -6.61 -18.97 -11.64
C ARG A 320 -5.13 -18.80 -11.92
N VAL A 321 -4.62 -19.26 -13.06
CA VAL A 321 -3.19 -19.11 -13.41
C VAL A 321 -2.84 -17.63 -13.60
N VAL A 322 -3.65 -16.88 -14.36
CA VAL A 322 -3.40 -15.46 -14.63
C VAL A 322 -3.52 -14.62 -13.35
N LYS A 323 -4.55 -14.86 -12.54
CA LYS A 323 -4.71 -14.21 -11.24
C LYS A 323 -3.53 -14.49 -10.31
N ASN A 324 -3.17 -15.76 -10.14
CA ASN A 324 -2.06 -16.13 -9.24
C ASN A 324 -0.72 -15.53 -9.69
N TYR A 325 -0.48 -15.43 -10.99
CA TYR A 325 0.72 -14.80 -11.51
C TYR A 325 0.73 -13.29 -11.25
N GLY A 326 -0.37 -12.61 -11.56
CA GLY A 326 -0.53 -11.17 -11.30
C GLY A 326 -0.48 -10.84 -9.80
N LEU A 327 -1.25 -11.57 -8.98
CA LEU A 327 -1.27 -11.37 -7.52
C LEU A 327 0.04 -11.75 -6.87
N GLY A 328 0.69 -12.83 -7.33
CA GLY A 328 2.03 -13.21 -6.89
C GLY A 328 3.06 -12.13 -7.20
N GLY A 329 2.95 -11.47 -8.36
CA GLY A 329 3.77 -10.32 -8.73
C GLY A 329 3.54 -9.10 -7.83
N ALA A 330 2.29 -8.87 -7.40
CA ALA A 330 1.93 -7.84 -6.43
C ALA A 330 2.27 -8.22 -4.98
N GLY A 331 2.64 -9.48 -4.70
CA GLY A 331 2.86 -9.98 -3.35
C GLY A 331 1.59 -10.11 -2.50
N LEU A 332 0.41 -10.14 -3.17
CA LEU A 332 -0.88 -10.22 -2.52
C LEU A 332 -1.49 -11.61 -2.68
N PRO A 333 -2.06 -12.20 -1.63
CA PRO A 333 -2.70 -13.50 -1.71
C PRO A 333 -4.09 -13.43 -2.37
N PRO A 334 -4.57 -14.51 -3.00
CA PRO A 334 -5.83 -14.54 -3.77
C PRO A 334 -7.08 -14.16 -2.97
N TRP A 335 -7.14 -14.46 -1.69
CA TRP A 335 -8.33 -14.15 -0.87
C TRP A 335 -8.59 -12.65 -0.67
N PHE A 336 -7.62 -11.77 -0.88
CA PHE A 336 -7.86 -10.31 -0.91
C PHE A 336 -8.75 -9.88 -2.07
N PHE A 337 -8.97 -10.76 -3.04
CA PHE A 337 -9.75 -10.57 -4.25
C PHE A 337 -11.01 -11.43 -4.30
N ALA A 338 -11.52 -11.81 -3.11
CA ALA A 338 -12.71 -12.64 -2.96
C ALA A 338 -12.59 -14.07 -3.56
N ASP A 339 -11.38 -14.56 -3.79
CA ASP A 339 -11.12 -15.92 -4.25
C ASP A 339 -10.69 -16.81 -3.07
N ALA A 340 -11.68 -17.22 -2.28
CA ALA A 340 -11.48 -18.07 -1.11
C ALA A 340 -11.66 -19.58 -1.40
N GLY A 341 -12.04 -19.95 -2.63
CA GLY A 341 -12.53 -21.30 -2.98
C GLY A 341 -11.56 -22.45 -2.71
N ASN A 342 -10.25 -22.18 -2.69
CA ASN A 342 -9.20 -23.18 -2.48
C ASN A 342 -8.29 -22.88 -1.27
N THR A 343 -8.70 -21.98 -0.39
CA THR A 343 -7.86 -21.54 0.72
C THR A 343 -8.52 -21.92 2.04
N ASN A 344 -7.92 -22.86 2.78
CA ASN A 344 -8.32 -23.12 4.14
C ASN A 344 -7.59 -22.15 5.10
N ARG A 345 -8.05 -22.07 6.37
CA ARG A 345 -7.49 -21.14 7.37
C ARG A 345 -5.98 -21.33 7.56
N ALA A 346 -5.50 -22.57 7.61
CA ALA A 346 -4.08 -22.84 7.82
C ALA A 346 -3.22 -22.36 6.66
N THR A 347 -3.68 -22.58 5.42
CA THR A 347 -2.99 -22.06 4.21
C THR A 347 -3.03 -20.53 4.15
N ALA A 348 -4.15 -19.92 4.56
CA ALA A 348 -4.26 -18.46 4.63
C ALA A 348 -3.26 -17.86 5.61
N ASP A 349 -3.12 -18.43 6.80
CA ASP A 349 -2.19 -17.99 7.82
C ASP A 349 -0.73 -18.09 7.36
N GLU A 350 -0.35 -19.19 6.72
CA GLU A 350 1.00 -19.37 6.16
C GLU A 350 1.32 -18.37 5.04
N MET A 351 0.38 -18.12 4.13
CA MET A 351 0.55 -17.16 3.03
C MET A 351 0.52 -15.69 3.51
N ALA A 352 -0.14 -15.42 4.64
CA ALA A 352 -0.20 -14.07 5.23
C ALA A 352 1.18 -13.59 5.74
N GLY A 353 2.06 -14.49 6.12
CA GLY A 353 3.38 -14.15 6.67
C GLY A 353 4.25 -13.32 5.73
N PRO A 354 4.57 -13.76 4.50
CA PRO A 354 5.34 -12.99 3.52
C PRO A 354 4.66 -11.67 3.13
N THR A 355 3.34 -11.70 2.91
CA THR A 355 2.54 -10.52 2.58
C THR A 355 2.58 -9.48 3.70
N GLY A 356 2.43 -9.91 4.95
CA GLY A 356 2.53 -9.02 6.11
C GLY A 356 3.89 -8.34 6.20
N LYS A 357 5.00 -9.05 5.93
CA LYS A 357 6.34 -8.46 5.89
C LYS A 357 6.49 -7.43 4.75
N MET A 358 5.96 -7.73 3.57
CA MET A 358 5.96 -6.81 2.44
C MET A 358 5.19 -5.52 2.78
N LEU A 359 3.97 -5.65 3.29
CA LEU A 359 3.14 -4.52 3.69
C LEU A 359 3.78 -3.70 4.82
N THR A 360 4.40 -4.36 5.82
CA THR A 360 5.17 -3.68 6.87
C THR A 360 6.33 -2.86 6.28
N ASN A 361 7.05 -3.41 5.31
CA ASN A 361 8.12 -2.68 4.65
C ASN A 361 7.58 -1.47 3.89
N ARG A 362 6.44 -1.57 3.22
CA ARG A 362 5.77 -0.45 2.57
C ARG A 362 5.31 0.60 3.58
N GLN A 363 4.65 0.21 4.66
CA GLN A 363 4.25 1.10 5.74
C GLN A 363 5.45 1.86 6.34
N ASN A 364 6.58 1.19 6.53
CA ASN A 364 7.80 1.82 7.03
C ASN A 364 8.38 2.88 6.06
N ILE A 365 8.14 2.75 4.75
CA ILE A 365 8.50 3.80 3.79
C ILE A 365 7.66 5.04 4.08
N PHE A 366 6.34 4.92 4.16
CA PHE A 366 5.44 6.04 4.44
C PHE A 366 5.66 6.64 5.82
N ARG A 367 5.93 5.80 6.81
CA ARG A 367 6.33 6.27 8.15
C ARG A 367 7.55 7.17 8.09
N ARG A 368 8.61 6.78 7.38
CA ARG A 368 9.83 7.60 7.21
C ARG A 368 9.56 8.89 6.42
N MET A 369 8.68 8.84 5.40
CA MET A 369 8.25 10.03 4.67
C MET A 369 7.57 11.03 5.62
N THR A 370 6.63 10.57 6.43
CA THR A 370 5.91 11.40 7.40
C THR A 370 6.84 11.96 8.47
N ILE A 371 7.77 11.16 8.99
CA ILE A 371 8.78 11.61 9.95
C ILE A 371 9.62 12.74 9.35
N LYS A 372 10.11 12.59 8.12
CA LYS A 372 10.91 13.64 7.46
C LYS A 372 10.13 14.95 7.29
N ILE A 373 8.83 14.88 7.03
CA ILE A 373 7.97 16.06 6.97
C ILE A 373 7.82 16.71 8.34
N LEU A 374 7.55 15.92 9.37
CA LEU A 374 7.38 16.43 10.74
C LEU A 374 8.68 17.02 11.31
N ASP A 375 9.82 16.39 11.06
CA ASP A 375 11.12 16.90 11.48
C ASP A 375 11.37 18.30 10.91
N PHE A 376 11.08 18.51 9.62
CA PHE A 376 11.16 19.82 8.98
C PHE A 376 10.18 20.83 9.60
N VAL A 377 8.94 20.42 9.89
CA VAL A 377 7.94 21.30 10.53
C VAL A 377 8.41 21.78 11.90
N LEU A 378 8.95 20.87 12.71
CA LEU A 378 9.46 21.19 14.04
C LEU A 378 10.70 22.08 13.96
N GLU A 379 11.59 21.84 13.02
CA GLU A 379 12.78 22.66 12.80
C GLU A 379 12.40 24.08 12.38
N GLN A 380 11.42 24.25 11.48
CA GLN A 380 10.92 25.57 11.10
C GLN A 380 10.26 26.30 12.29
N ALA A 381 9.54 25.58 13.16
CA ALA A 381 8.97 26.15 14.37
C ALA A 381 10.03 26.64 15.36
N VAL A 382 11.16 25.94 15.48
CA VAL A 382 12.30 26.39 16.29
C VAL A 382 13.02 27.58 15.65
N ALA A 383 13.26 27.53 14.33
CA ALA A 383 13.94 28.60 13.59
C ALA A 383 13.20 29.96 13.67
N HIS A 384 11.85 29.91 13.68
CA HIS A 384 11.01 31.12 13.79
C HIS A 384 10.58 31.46 15.22
N GLY A 385 11.13 30.78 16.24
CA GLY A 385 10.93 31.12 17.66
C GLY A 385 9.55 30.72 18.22
N VAL A 386 8.78 29.89 17.53
CA VAL A 386 7.52 29.31 18.04
C VAL A 386 7.83 28.28 19.13
N LEU A 387 8.88 27.50 18.93
CA LEU A 387 9.42 26.61 19.95
C LEU A 387 10.74 27.18 20.49
N PRO A 388 11.02 27.04 21.79
CA PRO A 388 12.29 27.51 22.37
C PRO A 388 13.46 26.67 21.83
N GLN A 389 14.64 27.35 21.67
CA GLN A 389 15.87 26.64 21.35
C GLN A 389 16.23 25.71 22.51
N GLY A 390 16.24 24.39 22.23
CA GLY A 390 16.49 23.36 23.27
C GLY A 390 15.22 22.65 23.78
N ALA A 391 14.05 22.89 23.17
CA ALA A 391 12.86 22.09 23.42
C ALA A 391 13.12 20.61 23.14
N ASN A 392 12.49 19.71 23.88
CA ASN A 392 12.54 18.28 23.59
C ASN A 392 11.65 17.97 22.37
N LEU A 393 12.26 17.91 21.16
CA LEU A 393 11.56 17.63 19.91
C LEU A 393 11.20 16.15 19.74
N ALA A 394 11.42 15.30 20.75
CA ALA A 394 11.13 13.88 20.67
C ALA A 394 9.63 13.62 20.52
N TYR A 395 9.27 12.88 19.50
CA TYR A 395 7.91 12.41 19.27
C TYR A 395 7.92 10.97 18.74
N LYS A 396 6.81 10.28 18.90
CA LYS A 396 6.59 8.92 18.40
C LYS A 396 5.45 8.94 17.38
N LEU A 397 5.73 8.48 16.17
CA LEU A 397 4.69 8.29 15.16
C LEU A 397 4.07 6.90 15.33
N GLN A 398 2.85 6.87 15.86
CA GLN A 398 2.05 5.64 15.95
C GLN A 398 1.48 5.35 14.58
N VAL A 399 1.67 4.11 14.12
CA VAL A 399 1.16 3.60 12.86
C VAL A 399 0.21 2.43 13.14
N PRO A 400 -0.82 2.21 12.31
CA PRO A 400 -1.74 1.09 12.49
C PRO A 400 -1.02 -0.25 12.49
N ASP A 401 -1.47 -1.16 13.35
CA ASP A 401 -0.97 -2.53 13.35
C ASP A 401 -1.54 -3.29 12.14
N LEU A 402 -0.66 -3.89 11.35
CA LEU A 402 -1.03 -4.65 10.15
C LEU A 402 -1.64 -6.02 10.47
N ARG A 403 -1.49 -6.48 11.69
CA ARG A 403 -2.05 -7.76 12.12
C ARG A 403 -3.50 -7.56 12.55
N VAL A 404 -4.41 -8.26 11.91
CA VAL A 404 -5.75 -8.45 12.49
C VAL A 404 -5.53 -9.22 13.79
N LYS A 405 -5.67 -8.52 14.91
CA LYS A 405 -5.51 -9.14 16.24
C LYS A 405 -6.64 -10.15 16.41
N ASP A 406 -6.30 -11.43 16.31
CA ASP A 406 -7.19 -12.47 16.80
C ASP A 406 -7.20 -12.37 18.33
N MET A 407 -8.18 -11.60 18.85
CA MET A 407 -8.32 -11.35 20.28
C MET A 407 -8.47 -12.66 21.06
N ALA A 408 -9.01 -13.72 20.44
CA ALA A 408 -9.14 -15.03 21.07
C ALA A 408 -7.77 -15.72 21.16
N ALA A 409 -6.97 -15.70 20.08
CA ALA A 409 -5.61 -16.22 20.08
C ALA A 409 -4.70 -15.42 21.04
N ALA A 410 -4.86 -14.08 21.06
CA ALA A 410 -4.15 -13.21 21.99
C ALA A 410 -4.48 -13.50 23.46
N ALA A 411 -5.75 -13.66 23.80
CA ALA A 411 -6.19 -14.05 25.14
C ALA A 411 -5.65 -15.42 25.55
N THR A 412 -5.66 -16.39 24.62
CA THR A 412 -5.10 -17.72 24.85
C THR A 412 -3.59 -17.69 25.08
N ALA A 413 -2.87 -16.90 24.29
CA ALA A 413 -1.44 -16.70 24.45
C ALA A 413 -1.10 -16.04 25.80
N LEU A 414 -1.83 -14.99 26.20
CA LEU A 414 -1.71 -14.35 27.50
C LEU A 414 -1.93 -15.34 28.65
N GLN A 415 -3.01 -16.12 28.58
CA GLN A 415 -3.32 -17.13 29.58
C GLN A 415 -2.23 -18.21 29.66
N THR A 416 -1.70 -18.66 28.52
CA THR A 416 -0.63 -19.65 28.45
C THR A 416 0.66 -19.11 29.06
N VAL A 417 1.03 -17.86 28.74
CA VAL A 417 2.23 -17.24 29.31
C VAL A 417 2.07 -16.97 30.80
N ALA A 418 0.89 -16.49 31.24
CA ALA A 418 0.61 -16.28 32.66
C ALA A 418 0.74 -17.59 33.46
N ASN A 419 0.18 -18.68 32.94
CA ASN A 419 0.29 -20.00 33.57
C ASN A 419 1.74 -20.51 33.58
N ALA A 420 2.46 -20.38 32.44
CA ALA A 420 3.86 -20.81 32.34
C ALA A 420 4.79 -19.99 33.26
N ALA A 421 4.58 -18.68 33.33
CA ALA A 421 5.32 -17.78 34.21
C ALA A 421 5.03 -18.08 35.69
N GLY A 422 3.77 -18.32 36.09
CA GLY A 422 3.38 -18.70 37.42
C GLY A 422 4.00 -20.02 37.85
N ILE A 423 3.96 -21.05 36.99
CA ILE A 423 4.61 -22.36 37.27
C ILE A 423 6.13 -22.20 37.42
N GLY A 424 6.75 -21.34 36.61
CA GLY A 424 8.19 -21.09 36.68
C GLY A 424 8.59 -20.37 37.98
N GLU A 425 7.76 -19.46 38.47
CA GLU A 425 7.92 -18.77 39.75
C GLU A 425 7.71 -19.75 40.91
N ASP A 426 6.63 -20.52 40.95
CA ASP A 426 6.32 -21.49 41.99
C ASP A 426 7.41 -22.58 42.15
N ARG A 427 8.04 -22.95 41.03
CA ARG A 427 9.14 -23.94 41.03
C ARG A 427 10.51 -23.30 41.30
N GLY A 428 10.59 -21.98 41.46
CA GLY A 428 11.82 -21.25 41.71
C GLY A 428 12.76 -21.18 40.51
N TRP A 429 12.26 -21.38 39.28
CA TRP A 429 13.08 -21.31 38.06
C TRP A 429 13.31 -19.85 37.62
N ILE A 430 12.34 -19.00 37.85
CA ILE A 430 12.40 -17.56 37.51
C ILE A 430 11.95 -16.74 38.72
N ARG A 431 12.42 -15.51 38.78
CA ARG A 431 11.99 -14.54 39.81
C ARG A 431 10.65 -13.91 39.40
N SER A 432 9.85 -13.45 40.37
CA SER A 432 8.58 -12.72 40.12
C SER A 432 8.72 -11.55 39.16
N GLU A 433 9.83 -10.81 39.28
CA GLU A 433 10.14 -9.69 38.34
C GLU A 433 10.31 -10.20 36.91
N THR A 434 10.98 -11.34 36.68
CA THR A 434 11.17 -11.92 35.36
C THR A 434 9.86 -12.47 34.79
N ALA A 435 9.03 -13.08 35.62
CA ALA A 435 7.69 -13.56 35.26
C ALA A 435 6.78 -12.38 34.83
N ALA A 436 6.80 -11.28 35.59
CA ALA A 436 6.05 -10.07 35.25
C ALA A 436 6.55 -9.42 33.95
N ARG A 437 7.87 -9.33 33.74
CA ARG A 437 8.43 -8.79 32.48
C ARG A 437 8.06 -9.63 31.26
N LEU A 438 8.04 -10.96 31.39
CA LEU A 438 7.56 -11.85 30.31
C LEU A 438 6.10 -11.57 30.00
N PHE A 439 5.25 -11.44 31.00
CA PHE A 439 3.83 -11.15 30.84
C PHE A 439 3.61 -9.78 30.18
N ILE A 440 4.28 -8.73 30.68
CA ILE A 440 4.24 -7.38 30.13
C ILE A 440 4.73 -7.35 28.68
N THR A 441 5.81 -8.09 28.35
CA THR A 441 6.32 -8.19 26.98
C THR A 441 5.26 -8.75 26.02
N VAL A 442 4.54 -9.79 26.45
CA VAL A 442 3.47 -10.37 25.63
C VAL A 442 2.28 -9.43 25.52
N MET A 443 1.90 -8.73 26.60
CA MET A 443 0.87 -7.70 26.56
C MET A 443 1.22 -6.58 25.56
N THR A 444 2.46 -6.11 25.57
CA THR A 444 2.95 -5.10 24.62
C THR A 444 2.94 -5.62 23.18
N GLN A 445 3.30 -6.90 22.95
CA GLN A 445 3.20 -7.53 21.62
C GLN A 445 1.76 -7.65 21.10
N ILE A 446 0.80 -7.80 22.00
CA ILE A 446 -0.63 -7.81 21.69
C ILE A 446 -1.17 -6.37 21.48
N GLY A 447 -0.35 -5.36 21.82
CA GLY A 447 -0.67 -3.94 21.64
C GLY A 447 -1.36 -3.30 22.84
N VAL A 448 -1.22 -3.88 24.01
CA VAL A 448 -1.57 -3.22 25.26
C VAL A 448 -0.36 -2.39 25.71
N GLU A 449 -0.50 -1.08 25.75
CA GLU A 449 0.55 -0.22 26.34
C GLU A 449 0.55 -0.40 27.85
N VAL A 450 1.64 -0.90 28.36
CA VAL A 450 1.87 -1.07 29.80
C VAL A 450 2.97 -0.12 30.22
N ASP A 451 2.72 0.65 31.29
CA ASP A 451 3.73 1.54 31.90
C ASP A 451 4.95 0.69 32.33
N PRO A 452 6.19 1.10 32.01
CA PRO A 452 7.39 0.41 32.47
C PRO A 452 7.45 0.20 33.99
N ASP A 453 6.85 1.12 34.76
CA ASP A 453 6.80 1.09 36.21
C ASP A 453 5.58 0.36 36.78
N GLU A 454 4.75 -0.26 35.91
CA GLU A 454 3.51 -0.96 36.30
C GLU A 454 3.78 -2.11 37.28
N TYR A 455 4.89 -2.80 37.10
CA TYR A 455 5.30 -3.87 38.01
C TYR A 455 5.55 -3.35 39.45
N ASP A 456 6.28 -2.26 39.58
CA ASP A 456 6.62 -1.70 40.90
C ASP A 456 5.37 -1.12 41.57
N LYS A 457 4.48 -0.49 40.83
CA LYS A 457 3.17 -0.01 41.33
C LYS A 457 2.29 -1.19 41.75
N ALA A 458 2.21 -2.25 40.95
CA ALA A 458 1.42 -3.43 41.28
C ALA A 458 1.96 -4.16 42.52
N GLN A 459 3.28 -4.22 42.70
CA GLN A 459 3.91 -4.79 43.90
C GLN A 459 3.63 -3.94 45.16
N ALA A 460 3.71 -2.62 45.03
CA ALA A 460 3.36 -1.70 46.12
C ALA A 460 1.90 -1.87 46.56
N ASP A 461 0.97 -1.93 45.61
CA ASP A 461 -0.46 -2.17 45.85
C ASP A 461 -0.74 -3.52 46.49
N LYS A 462 -0.05 -4.61 46.05
CA LYS A 462 -0.16 -5.94 46.64
C LYS A 462 0.31 -5.92 48.09
N THR A 463 1.46 -5.34 48.35
CA THR A 463 2.02 -5.22 49.72
C THR A 463 1.06 -4.49 50.63
N GLN A 464 0.42 -3.42 50.13
CA GLN A 464 -0.53 -2.62 50.90
C GLN A 464 -1.85 -3.37 51.15
N ARG A 465 -2.32 -4.18 50.21
CA ARG A 465 -3.48 -5.09 50.39
C ARG A 465 -3.20 -6.19 51.40
N ASP A 466 -2.02 -6.82 51.32
CA ASP A 466 -1.64 -7.87 52.23
C ASP A 466 -1.48 -7.34 53.67
N ALA A 467 -0.89 -6.14 53.86
CA ALA A 467 -0.82 -5.47 55.14
C ALA A 467 -2.21 -5.10 55.71
N ASN A 468 -3.12 -4.65 54.87
CA ASN A 468 -4.50 -4.37 55.26
C ASN A 468 -5.29 -5.63 55.61
N GLN A 469 -5.06 -6.75 54.91
CA GLN A 469 -5.65 -8.05 55.25
C GLN A 469 -5.13 -8.59 56.59
N GLN A 470 -3.83 -8.50 56.85
CA GLN A 470 -3.24 -8.88 58.15
C GLN A 470 -3.75 -8.00 59.29
N ASN A 471 -3.91 -6.70 59.09
CA ASN A 471 -4.51 -5.79 60.08
C ASN A 471 -5.98 -6.10 60.34
N ASN A 472 -6.74 -6.61 59.36
CA ASN A 472 -8.15 -7.01 59.56
C ASN A 472 -8.30 -8.39 60.19
N LEU A 473 -7.31 -9.29 60.06
CA LEU A 473 -7.30 -10.61 60.70
C LEU A 473 -6.83 -10.53 62.18
N SER A 474 -5.96 -9.60 62.53
CA SER A 474 -5.45 -9.42 63.87
C SER A 474 -6.52 -9.15 64.95
N PRO A 475 -7.59 -8.36 64.70
CA PRO A 475 -8.68 -8.18 65.68
C PRO A 475 -9.51 -9.42 65.90
N GLN A 476 -9.71 -10.25 64.85
CA GLN A 476 -10.46 -11.53 64.97
C GLN A 476 -9.67 -12.63 65.66
N ALA A 477 -8.37 -12.71 65.43
CA ALA A 477 -7.48 -13.63 66.12
C ALA A 477 -7.35 -13.27 67.60
N ASN A 478 -7.25 -11.99 67.91
CA ASN A 478 -7.23 -11.47 69.28
C ASN A 478 -8.57 -11.70 70.02
N LEU A 479 -9.70 -11.61 69.27
CA LEU A 479 -11.03 -11.93 69.83
C LEU A 479 -11.19 -13.43 70.05
N ALA A 480 -10.71 -14.29 69.20
CA ALA A 480 -10.73 -15.73 69.34
C ALA A 480 -9.84 -16.21 70.52
N ASP A 481 -8.65 -15.62 70.70
CA ASP A 481 -7.77 -15.85 71.83
C ASP A 481 -8.34 -15.32 73.15
N ALA A 482 -9.00 -14.16 73.12
CA ALA A 482 -9.70 -13.60 74.28
C ALA A 482 -10.92 -14.47 74.67
N LEU A 483 -11.66 -14.98 73.72
CA LEU A 483 -12.78 -15.90 73.94
C LEU A 483 -12.29 -17.24 74.51
N LYS A 484 -11.19 -17.82 74.01
CA LYS A 484 -10.56 -19.01 74.54
C LYS A 484 -10.06 -18.82 75.96
N LYS A 485 -9.38 -17.73 76.29
CA LYS A 485 -8.99 -17.38 77.66
C LYS A 485 -10.16 -17.14 78.59
N ALA A 486 -11.25 -16.58 78.11
CA ALA A 486 -12.48 -16.42 78.91
C ALA A 486 -13.17 -17.78 79.18
N GLU A 487 -13.10 -18.73 78.25
CA GLU A 487 -13.65 -20.08 78.40
C GLU A 487 -12.80 -20.95 79.38
N ASP A 488 -11.47 -20.77 79.28
CA ASP A 488 -10.53 -21.40 80.19
C ASP A 488 -10.65 -20.86 81.63
N LEU A 489 -10.88 -19.61 81.84
CA LEU A 489 -11.16 -18.96 83.12
C LEU A 489 -12.52 -19.42 83.68
N LYS A 490 -13.50 -19.67 82.86
CA LYS A 490 -14.81 -20.17 83.27
C LYS A 490 -14.74 -21.65 83.71
N ASN A 491 -13.80 -22.44 83.19
CA ASN A 491 -13.58 -23.81 83.56
C ASN A 491 -12.63 -23.98 84.76
N MET A 492 -11.93 -22.88 85.18
CA MET A 492 -11.07 -22.84 86.37
C MET A 492 -11.73 -22.30 87.64
N ALA A 493 -13.05 -22.01 87.66
CA ALA A 493 -13.76 -21.62 88.85
C ALA A 493 -13.96 -22.83 89.77
N PRO A 494 -13.47 -22.85 91.02
CA PRO A 494 -13.60 -23.98 91.91
C PRO A 494 -15.07 -24.18 92.34
N ALA A 495 -15.52 -25.44 92.30
CA ALA A 495 -16.76 -25.83 92.84
C ALA A 495 -16.73 -25.67 94.38
N THR A 496 -17.25 -24.60 94.90
CA THR A 496 -17.57 -24.44 96.35
C THR A 496 -18.90 -25.11 96.56
N GLY A 497 -18.77 -26.34 97.09
CA GLY A 497 -19.89 -26.98 97.71
C GLY A 497 -20.32 -26.22 98.96
N VAL A 498 -21.62 -25.99 99.08
CA VAL A 498 -22.24 -25.77 100.35
C VAL A 498 -23.39 -26.72 100.49
N THR A 499 -23.16 -27.70 101.45
CA THR A 499 -24.19 -28.53 102.12
C THR A 499 -25.01 -27.59 103.02
N GLN A 500 -26.29 -27.59 102.84
CA GLN A 500 -27.41 -27.83 103.77
C GLN A 500 -28.75 -27.71 103.07
#